data_8299ee0f4b5614f49540ba7427af5a93
#
_entry.id   8299ee0f4b5614f49540ba7427af5a93
#
_cell.length_a   1.000
_cell.length_b   1.000
_cell.length_c   1.000
_cell.angle_alpha   90.00
_cell.angle_beta   90.00
_cell.angle_gamma   90.00
#
_symmetry.space_group_name_H-M   'P 1'
#
loop_
_entity.id
_entity.type
_entity.pdbx_description
1 polymer ?
#
loop_
_entity_poly.entity_id
_entity_poly.type
_entity_poly.pdbx_seq_one_letter_code
_entity_poly.pdbx_strand_id
1 'polypeptide(L)'
;VVVEGIDSCLVKFARCCTPIPGDEIVGFVTRGYGVSIHRRDCVNVHMKEDPDRWVRAWWDEDVAEGSDSRNRFSTGLQISTRNRIGVLSDAMLVFATGKINVRDMSARDLEGGYGVINVLVDVTSVHQLNNIISRLRSVKGVVDVTRTVDTN
;
A
#
# COMPACT_ATOMS: atom_id res chain seq x y z
N VAL A 1 6.56 11.89 -8.51
CA VAL A 1 7.77 11.43 -7.81
C VAL A 1 9.00 12.09 -8.43
N VAL A 2 9.86 12.59 -7.56
CA VAL A 2 11.16 13.16 -7.95
C VAL A 2 12.25 12.14 -7.59
N VAL A 3 13.15 11.91 -8.54
CA VAL A 3 14.28 10.99 -8.36
C VAL A 3 15.58 11.81 -8.41
N GLU A 4 16.44 11.62 -7.41
CA GLU A 4 17.71 12.35 -7.31
C GLU A 4 18.62 12.05 -8.50
N GLY A 5 19.12 13.11 -9.12
CA GLY A 5 20.07 13.01 -10.23
C GLY A 5 19.46 12.66 -11.59
N ILE A 6 18.17 12.52 -11.68
CA ILE A 6 17.47 12.17 -12.93
C ILE A 6 16.33 13.16 -13.16
N ASP A 7 16.47 14.02 -14.15
CA ASP A 7 15.48 15.07 -14.43
C ASP A 7 14.20 14.56 -15.07
N SER A 8 14.30 13.52 -15.88
CA SER A 8 13.14 12.93 -16.56
C SER A 8 13.36 11.44 -16.66
N CYS A 9 12.51 10.68 -16.02
CA CYS A 9 12.59 9.22 -16.06
C CYS A 9 11.19 8.62 -15.99
N LEU A 10 11.06 7.43 -16.57
CA LEU A 10 9.85 6.64 -16.40
C LEU A 10 9.86 6.04 -15.00
N VAL A 11 8.83 6.34 -14.22
CA VAL A 11 8.68 5.86 -12.86
C VAL A 11 7.57 4.81 -12.82
N LYS A 12 7.86 3.70 -12.17
CA LYS A 12 6.89 2.63 -11.96
C LYS A 12 6.87 2.27 -10.49
N PHE A 13 5.65 2.17 -9.91
CA PHE A 13 5.49 1.80 -8.51
C PHE A 13 5.58 0.29 -8.37
N ALA A 14 6.41 -0.18 -7.44
CA ALA A 14 6.60 -1.59 -7.19
C ALA A 14 5.32 -2.24 -6.67
N ARG A 15 4.97 -3.39 -7.22
CA ARG A 15 3.76 -4.13 -6.81
C ARG A 15 3.94 -4.85 -5.47
N CYS A 16 5.18 -5.10 -5.07
CA CYS A 16 5.47 -5.81 -3.83
C CYS A 16 5.11 -5.00 -2.58
N CYS A 17 5.17 -3.68 -2.64
CA CYS A 17 4.93 -2.83 -1.48
C CYS A 17 3.93 -1.69 -1.73
N THR A 18 3.53 -1.47 -2.98
CA THR A 18 2.51 -0.48 -3.36
C THR A 18 2.66 0.86 -2.63
N PRO A 19 3.75 1.62 -2.92
CA PRO A 19 3.98 2.90 -2.23
C PRO A 19 2.92 3.93 -2.57
N ILE A 20 2.58 4.76 -1.60
CA ILE A 20 1.60 5.85 -1.74
C ILE A 20 2.15 7.13 -1.12
N PRO A 21 1.62 8.31 -1.48
CA PRO A 21 2.09 9.57 -0.90
C PRO A 21 2.03 9.56 0.63
N GLY A 22 3.13 10.00 1.24
CA GLY A 22 3.37 9.93 2.67
C GLY A 22 4.28 8.80 3.10
N ASP A 23 4.48 7.79 2.25
CA ASP A 23 5.47 6.75 2.49
C ASP A 23 6.87 7.28 2.25
N GLU A 24 7.84 6.82 3.04
CA GLU A 24 9.24 6.99 2.68
C GLU A 24 9.55 6.04 1.52
N ILE A 25 10.11 6.58 0.45
CA ILE A 25 10.36 5.82 -0.78
C ILE A 25 11.82 5.85 -1.18
N VAL A 26 12.20 4.88 -2.02
CA VAL A 26 13.51 4.77 -2.63
C VAL A 26 13.34 4.26 -4.05
N GLY A 27 14.19 4.72 -4.95
CA GLY A 27 14.17 4.29 -6.35
C GLY A 27 15.21 3.24 -6.64
N PHE A 28 14.85 2.27 -7.46
CA PHE A 28 15.77 1.27 -7.99
C PHE A 28 15.87 1.46 -9.50
N VAL A 29 17.07 1.75 -9.99
CA VAL A 29 17.30 1.96 -11.42
C VAL A 29 17.27 0.61 -12.13
N THR A 30 16.26 0.42 -12.97
CA THR A 30 16.07 -0.82 -13.71
C THR A 30 16.77 -0.76 -15.06
N ARG A 31 17.10 -1.93 -15.59
CA ARG A 31 17.69 -2.03 -16.91
C ARG A 31 16.58 -1.93 -17.96
N GLY A 32 16.49 -0.78 -18.66
CA GLY A 32 15.60 -0.59 -19.77
C GLY A 32 14.24 0.02 -19.48
N TYR A 33 13.83 0.17 -18.21
CA TYR A 33 12.49 0.66 -17.86
C TYR A 33 12.45 2.01 -17.13
N GLY A 34 13.56 2.48 -16.61
CA GLY A 34 13.58 3.66 -15.77
C GLY A 34 13.75 3.28 -14.30
N VAL A 35 12.94 3.86 -13.42
CA VAL A 35 13.10 3.70 -11.98
C VAL A 35 11.88 3.02 -11.37
N SER A 36 12.11 1.96 -10.61
CA SER A 36 11.08 1.29 -9.82
C SER A 36 11.07 1.88 -8.41
N ILE A 37 9.93 2.37 -7.97
CA ILE A 37 9.78 3.01 -6.66
C ILE A 37 9.26 2.00 -5.65
N HIS A 38 10.00 1.82 -4.57
CA HIS A 38 9.65 0.96 -3.44
C HIS A 38 9.44 1.79 -2.18
N ARG A 39 8.66 1.29 -1.25
CA ARG A 39 8.70 1.80 0.12
C ARG A 39 10.06 1.44 0.71
N ARG A 40 10.63 2.36 1.47
CA ARG A 40 11.94 2.18 2.07
C ARG A 40 12.02 0.97 3.00
N ASP A 41 10.91 0.63 3.65
CA ASP A 41 10.80 -0.52 4.55
C ASP A 41 10.41 -1.84 3.86
N CYS A 42 10.34 -1.84 2.53
CA CYS A 42 10.02 -3.05 1.78
C CYS A 42 11.10 -4.12 1.95
N VAL A 43 10.67 -5.37 2.14
CA VAL A 43 11.60 -6.51 2.30
C VAL A 43 12.47 -6.75 1.07
N ASN A 44 12.04 -6.26 -0.08
CA ASN A 44 12.79 -6.40 -1.35
C ASN A 44 13.82 -5.29 -1.56
N VAL A 45 13.94 -4.35 -0.64
CA VAL A 45 14.94 -3.28 -0.71
C VAL A 45 16.26 -3.78 -0.10
N HIS A 46 17.22 -4.08 -0.98
CA HIS A 46 18.52 -4.63 -0.60
C HIS A 46 19.63 -3.66 -1.04
N MET A 47 19.69 -2.52 -0.38
CA MET A 47 20.61 -1.44 -0.77
C MET A 47 22.09 -1.83 -0.73
N LYS A 48 22.43 -2.85 0.09
CA LYS A 48 23.81 -3.32 0.21
C LYS A 48 24.25 -4.21 -0.94
N GLU A 49 23.30 -4.84 -1.65
CA GLU A 49 23.63 -5.77 -2.76
C GLU A 49 23.94 -5.03 -4.06
N ASP A 50 23.22 -3.94 -4.33
CA ASP A 50 23.40 -3.14 -5.55
C ASP A 50 23.42 -1.66 -5.21
N PRO A 51 24.43 -1.17 -4.46
CA PRO A 51 24.38 0.19 -3.92
C PRO A 51 24.31 1.27 -4.99
N ASP A 52 24.85 1.01 -6.19
CA ASP A 52 24.86 1.99 -7.27
C ASP A 52 23.52 2.12 -8.00
N ARG A 53 22.62 1.16 -7.79
CA ARG A 53 21.32 1.16 -8.44
C ARG A 53 20.20 1.76 -7.58
N TRP A 54 20.44 1.93 -6.28
CA TRP A 54 19.48 2.54 -5.37
C TRP A 54 19.70 4.04 -5.32
N VAL A 55 18.65 4.79 -5.58
CA VAL A 55 18.69 6.26 -5.63
C VAL A 55 17.63 6.84 -4.72
N ARG A 56 17.89 8.03 -4.21
CA ARG A 56 16.93 8.74 -3.39
C ARG A 56 15.75 9.19 -4.24
N ALA A 57 14.55 9.09 -3.68
CA ALA A 57 13.34 9.54 -4.32
C ALA A 57 12.41 10.14 -3.27
N TRP A 58 11.55 11.05 -3.71
CA TRP A 58 10.55 11.67 -2.84
C TRP A 58 9.33 12.06 -3.64
N TRP A 59 8.24 12.32 -2.93
CA TRP A 59 7.00 12.76 -3.57
C TRP A 59 7.06 14.24 -3.88
N ASP A 60 6.49 14.63 -5.02
CA ASP A 60 6.29 16.04 -5.33
C ASP A 60 5.40 16.70 -4.27
N GLU A 61 5.63 17.98 -3.98
CA GLU A 61 4.86 18.72 -2.98
C GLU A 61 3.36 18.68 -3.25
N ASP A 62 2.95 18.82 -4.50
CA ASP A 62 1.54 18.82 -4.92
C ASP A 62 0.87 17.48 -4.62
N VAL A 63 1.60 16.38 -4.67
CA VAL A 63 1.09 15.03 -4.41
C VAL A 63 1.13 14.71 -2.92
N ALA A 64 2.18 15.15 -2.24
CA ALA A 64 2.39 14.86 -0.81
C ALA A 64 1.30 15.48 0.08
N GLU A 65 0.73 16.60 -0.32
CA GLU A 65 -0.34 17.26 0.43
C GLU A 65 -1.71 16.59 0.27
N GLY A 66 -1.82 15.65 -0.66
CA GLY A 66 -3.06 14.91 -0.88
C GLY A 66 -4.24 15.76 -1.31
N SER A 67 -3.96 16.93 -1.87
CA SER A 67 -4.96 17.94 -2.19
C SER A 67 -5.72 17.68 -3.49
N ASP A 68 -5.26 16.75 -4.32
CA ASP A 68 -5.89 16.46 -5.61
C ASP A 68 -6.59 15.11 -5.56
N SER A 69 -7.91 15.13 -5.58
CA SER A 69 -8.75 13.93 -5.61
C SER A 69 -8.55 13.08 -6.87
N ARG A 70 -7.87 13.60 -7.89
CA ARG A 70 -7.55 12.85 -9.10
C ARG A 70 -6.30 11.98 -8.94
N ASN A 71 -5.48 12.25 -7.93
CA ASN A 71 -4.27 11.48 -7.65
C ASN A 71 -4.59 10.35 -6.66
N ARG A 72 -5.12 9.26 -7.19
CA ARG A 72 -5.40 8.06 -6.42
C ARG A 72 -4.34 7.02 -6.65
N PHE A 73 -3.93 6.37 -5.58
CA PHE A 73 -2.91 5.33 -5.59
C PHE A 73 -3.49 4.05 -5.03
N SER A 74 -3.18 2.92 -5.66
CA SER A 74 -3.65 1.62 -5.18
C SER A 74 -2.65 1.03 -4.20
N THR A 75 -3.16 0.52 -3.09
CA THR A 75 -2.33 -0.17 -2.10
C THR A 75 -3.08 -1.38 -1.55
N GLY A 76 -2.32 -2.39 -1.14
CA GLY A 76 -2.87 -3.62 -0.59
C GLY A 76 -2.92 -3.62 0.92
N LEU A 77 -4.02 -4.15 1.47
CA LEU A 77 -4.17 -4.40 2.91
C LEU A 77 -4.49 -5.86 3.14
N GLN A 78 -3.95 -6.41 4.21
CA GLN A 78 -4.27 -7.73 4.70
C GLN A 78 -4.97 -7.59 6.05
N ILE A 79 -6.19 -8.09 6.13
CA ILE A 79 -7.02 -8.03 7.34
C ILE A 79 -7.09 -9.44 7.91
N SER A 80 -6.51 -9.63 9.09
CA SER A 80 -6.59 -10.89 9.82
C SER A 80 -7.82 -10.87 10.71
N THR A 81 -8.62 -11.92 10.65
CA THR A 81 -9.92 -11.96 11.33
C THR A 81 -10.07 -13.22 12.17
N ARG A 82 -10.95 -13.15 13.16
CA ARG A 82 -11.62 -14.31 13.72
C ARG A 82 -12.92 -14.49 12.95
N ASN A 83 -13.17 -15.71 12.49
CA ASN A 83 -14.35 -15.97 11.69
C ASN A 83 -15.61 -15.83 12.55
N ARG A 84 -16.48 -14.95 12.14
CA ARG A 84 -17.84 -14.81 12.64
C ARG A 84 -18.74 -14.39 11.49
N ILE A 85 -20.00 -14.64 11.61
CA ILE A 85 -20.97 -14.21 10.61
C ILE A 85 -20.93 -12.68 10.53
N GLY A 86 -20.76 -12.15 9.32
CA GLY A 86 -20.81 -10.72 9.05
C GLY A 86 -19.49 -9.97 9.15
N VAL A 87 -18.36 -10.63 9.50
CA VAL A 87 -17.07 -9.93 9.60
C VAL A 87 -16.65 -9.33 8.26
N LEU A 88 -16.83 -10.05 7.17
CA LEU A 88 -16.51 -9.55 5.83
C LEU A 88 -17.39 -8.36 5.46
N SER A 89 -18.68 -8.46 5.70
CA SER A 89 -19.63 -7.36 5.42
C SER A 89 -19.28 -6.12 6.23
N ASP A 90 -18.98 -6.29 7.51
CA ASP A 90 -18.64 -5.16 8.40
C ASP A 90 -17.35 -4.50 7.98
N ALA A 91 -16.35 -5.29 7.57
CA ALA A 91 -15.09 -4.74 7.05
C ALA A 91 -15.32 -3.95 5.75
N MET A 92 -16.10 -4.50 4.83
CA MET A 92 -16.40 -3.80 3.57
C MET A 92 -17.20 -2.53 3.79
N LEU A 93 -18.07 -2.49 4.80
CA LEU A 93 -18.81 -1.28 5.14
C LEU A 93 -17.90 -0.14 5.58
N VAL A 94 -16.80 -0.44 6.23
CA VAL A 94 -15.80 0.59 6.62
C VAL A 94 -15.26 1.31 5.38
N PHE A 95 -14.92 0.56 4.33
CA PHE A 95 -14.46 1.16 3.08
C PHE A 95 -15.54 2.00 2.41
N ALA A 96 -16.76 1.50 2.35
CA ALA A 96 -17.89 2.22 1.76
C ALA A 96 -18.19 3.52 2.52
N THR A 97 -18.21 3.47 3.82
CA THR A 97 -18.45 4.64 4.67
C THR A 97 -17.33 5.67 4.55
N GLY A 98 -16.10 5.20 4.40
CA GLY A 98 -14.93 6.06 4.18
C GLY A 98 -14.76 6.54 2.75
N LYS A 99 -15.67 6.14 1.84
CA LYS A 99 -15.63 6.49 0.41
C LYS A 99 -14.34 6.03 -0.27
N ILE A 100 -13.87 4.85 0.13
CA ILE A 100 -12.68 4.23 -0.47
C ILE A 100 -13.13 3.15 -1.43
N ASN A 101 -12.63 3.24 -2.67
CA ASN A 101 -12.92 2.23 -3.68
C ASN A 101 -12.08 0.98 -3.43
N VAL A 102 -12.73 -0.17 -3.37
CA VAL A 102 -12.08 -1.47 -3.30
C VAL A 102 -11.99 -2.02 -4.72
N ARG A 103 -10.77 -2.15 -5.25
CA ARG A 103 -10.54 -2.63 -6.62
C ARG A 103 -10.55 -4.14 -6.71
N ASP A 104 -10.07 -4.81 -5.69
CA ASP A 104 -9.99 -6.26 -5.66
C ASP A 104 -10.10 -6.74 -4.22
N MET A 105 -10.60 -7.94 -4.05
CA MET A 105 -10.78 -8.50 -2.72
C MET A 105 -10.78 -10.02 -2.83
N SER A 106 -10.08 -10.66 -1.91
CA SER A 106 -10.17 -12.11 -1.70
C SER A 106 -10.27 -12.39 -0.21
N ALA A 107 -11.03 -13.40 0.13
CA ALA A 107 -11.18 -13.81 1.51
C ALA A 107 -11.10 -15.33 1.57
N ARG A 108 -10.45 -15.84 2.61
CA ARG A 108 -10.37 -17.28 2.83
C ARG A 108 -10.31 -17.61 4.30
N ASP A 109 -10.82 -18.78 4.63
CA ASP A 109 -10.77 -19.31 5.99
C ASP A 109 -9.42 -20.00 6.21
N LEU A 110 -8.88 -19.81 7.41
CA LEU A 110 -7.70 -20.49 7.90
C LEU A 110 -8.11 -21.46 9.02
N GLU A 111 -7.19 -22.35 9.40
CA GLU A 111 -7.42 -23.27 10.50
C GLU A 111 -7.61 -22.52 11.82
N GLY A 112 -8.37 -23.13 12.73
CA GLY A 112 -8.56 -22.62 14.08
C GLY A 112 -9.60 -21.50 14.21
N GLY A 113 -10.46 -21.31 13.21
CA GLY A 113 -11.49 -20.28 13.26
C GLY A 113 -11.00 -18.89 12.90
N TYR A 114 -9.86 -18.81 12.23
CA TYR A 114 -9.29 -17.56 11.73
C TYR A 114 -9.59 -17.41 10.25
N GLY A 115 -9.42 -16.19 9.75
CA GLY A 115 -9.54 -15.89 8.34
C GLY A 115 -8.63 -14.77 7.94
N VAL A 116 -8.48 -14.59 6.63
CA VAL A 116 -7.70 -13.48 6.07
C VAL A 116 -8.48 -12.88 4.90
N ILE A 117 -8.53 -11.55 4.88
CA ILE A 117 -9.12 -10.78 3.79
C ILE A 117 -8.00 -9.94 3.19
N ASN A 118 -7.77 -10.10 1.89
CA ASN A 118 -6.82 -9.27 1.15
C ASN A 118 -7.61 -8.33 0.26
N VAL A 119 -7.30 -7.05 0.34
CA VAL A 119 -7.97 -6.02 -0.45
C VAL A 119 -6.95 -5.15 -1.15
N LEU A 120 -7.28 -4.71 -2.36
CA LEU A 120 -6.56 -3.67 -3.08
C LEU A 120 -7.49 -2.45 -3.12
N VAL A 121 -7.03 -1.34 -2.57
CA VAL A 121 -7.86 -0.14 -2.40
C VAL A 121 -7.20 1.08 -3.01
N ASP A 122 -8.03 2.04 -3.41
CA ASP A 122 -7.56 3.33 -3.91
C ASP A 122 -7.57 4.35 -2.79
N VAL A 123 -6.41 4.94 -2.52
CA VAL A 123 -6.26 5.98 -1.50
C VAL A 123 -5.46 7.16 -2.06
N THR A 124 -5.56 8.30 -1.41
CA THR A 124 -4.83 9.50 -1.81
C THR A 124 -3.53 9.70 -1.05
N SER A 125 -3.41 9.12 0.15
CA SER A 125 -2.24 9.31 1.01
C SER A 125 -2.19 8.27 2.12
N VAL A 126 -1.04 8.21 2.80
CA VAL A 126 -0.87 7.40 4.01
C VAL A 126 -1.82 7.86 5.11
N HIS A 127 -2.10 9.16 5.20
CA HIS A 127 -3.02 9.69 6.21
C HIS A 127 -4.42 9.08 6.04
N GLN A 128 -4.96 9.07 4.84
CA GLN A 128 -6.25 8.44 4.55
C GLN A 128 -6.22 6.94 4.85
N LEU A 129 -5.13 6.28 4.45
CA LEU A 129 -4.96 4.84 4.70
C LEU A 129 -4.94 4.52 6.19
N ASN A 130 -4.20 5.30 6.99
CA ASN A 130 -4.11 5.07 8.43
C ASN A 130 -5.46 5.28 9.12
N ASN A 131 -6.25 6.24 8.67
CA ASN A 131 -7.60 6.44 9.19
C ASN A 131 -8.48 5.20 8.94
N ILE A 132 -8.40 4.64 7.75
CA ILE A 132 -9.18 3.45 7.41
C ILE A 132 -8.69 2.23 8.18
N ILE A 133 -7.38 2.08 8.35
CA ILE A 133 -6.79 0.99 9.13
C ILE A 133 -7.28 1.05 10.59
N SER A 134 -7.29 2.24 11.19
CA SER A 134 -7.81 2.41 12.56
C SER A 134 -9.27 2.01 12.68
N ARG A 135 -10.08 2.37 11.70
CA ARG A 135 -11.51 2.01 11.70
C ARG A 135 -11.71 0.51 11.50
N LEU A 136 -10.91 -0.11 10.63
CA LEU A 136 -10.96 -1.57 10.43
C LEU A 136 -10.59 -2.31 11.71
N ARG A 137 -9.59 -1.85 12.44
CA ARG A 137 -9.18 -2.47 13.71
C ARG A 137 -10.28 -2.41 14.77
N SER A 138 -11.20 -1.46 14.65
CA SER A 138 -12.35 -1.33 15.56
C SER A 138 -13.50 -2.29 15.22
N VAL A 139 -13.46 -2.94 14.07
CA VAL A 139 -14.51 -3.90 13.68
C VAL A 139 -14.38 -5.15 14.53
N LYS A 140 -15.51 -5.60 15.09
CA LYS A 140 -15.54 -6.83 15.89
C LYS A 140 -15.16 -8.02 15.01
N GLY A 141 -14.17 -8.78 15.46
CA GLY A 141 -13.65 -9.93 14.72
C GLY A 141 -12.39 -9.63 13.92
N VAL A 142 -12.02 -8.36 13.77
CA VAL A 142 -10.74 -8.01 13.16
C VAL A 142 -9.64 -8.11 14.21
N VAL A 143 -8.64 -8.94 13.93
CA VAL A 143 -7.49 -9.19 14.84
C VAL A 143 -6.39 -8.20 14.56
N ASP A 144 -6.07 -7.99 13.28
CA ASP A 144 -5.02 -7.07 12.87
C ASP A 144 -5.24 -6.63 11.42
N VAL A 145 -4.64 -5.49 11.07
CA VAL A 145 -4.64 -4.95 9.71
C VAL A 145 -3.23 -4.51 9.39
N THR A 146 -2.66 -5.05 8.31
CA THR A 146 -1.32 -4.70 7.85
C THR A 146 -1.35 -4.39 6.36
N ARG A 147 -0.36 -3.62 5.91
CA ARG A 147 -0.18 -3.43 4.48
C ARG A 147 0.43 -4.69 3.88
N THR A 148 -0.09 -5.08 2.74
CA THR A 148 0.41 -6.26 2.03
C THR A 148 1.83 -6.00 1.53
N VAL A 149 2.72 -6.96 1.76
CA VAL A 149 4.06 -6.97 1.16
C VAL A 149 4.22 -8.31 0.44
N ASP A 150 4.50 -8.22 -0.86
CA ASP A 150 4.76 -9.40 -1.67
C ASP A 150 6.26 -9.65 -1.70
N THR A 151 6.68 -10.86 -1.35
CA THR A 151 8.08 -11.23 -1.25
C THR A 151 8.68 -11.75 -2.56
N ASN A 152 7.95 -11.74 -3.62
CA ASN A 152 8.44 -12.21 -4.93
C ASN A 152 9.51 -11.29 -5.54
#